data_b2a4ed30fb40479d4c8259a991275c14
#
_entry.id   b2a4ed30fb40479d4c8259a991275c14
#
_cell.length_a   1.000
_cell.length_b   1.000
_cell.length_c   1.000
_cell.angle_alpha   90.00
_cell.angle_beta   90.00
_cell.angle_gamma   90.00
#
_symmetry.space_group_name_H-M   'P 1'
#
loop_
_entity.id
_entity.type
_entity.pdbx_description
1 polymer ?
#
loop_
_entity_poly.entity_id
_entity_poly.type
_entity_poly.pdbx_seq_one_letter_code
_entity_poly.pdbx_strand_id
1 'polypeptide(L)'
;RRQRQMCIRDRSITGEIVMDNVFVPDENMFPEISGLAGPFGCLNKARYGIAWGSLGAAEFCFHSARTYSVDRHQFGRPLASNQLIQKKLADMQTEISLGLQGCLQMGRLMDADQCPVELISLLKRNNCGKSLDIARVARDMHGGNGISDEFGVIRHMINLEAVNTYEGTHDIHALILGRAITGYQAFC
;
A
#
# COMPACT_ATOMS: atom_id res chain seq x y z
N ARG A 1 -29.60 9.82 4.03
CA ARG A 1 -28.40 10.63 3.61
C ARG A 1 -27.13 9.75 3.48
N ARG A 2 -27.22 8.57 2.89
CA ARG A 2 -26.10 7.67 2.63
C ARG A 2 -25.33 7.97 1.33
N GLN A 3 -25.63 9.06 0.63
CA GLN A 3 -25.14 9.32 -0.73
C GLN A 3 -23.85 10.16 -0.83
N ARG A 4 -23.15 10.43 0.28
CA ARG A 4 -21.85 11.14 0.27
C ARG A 4 -20.68 10.36 0.86
N GLN A 5 -20.77 9.04 0.91
CA GLN A 5 -19.61 8.23 1.22
C GLN A 5 -18.89 7.88 -0.08
N MET A 6 -18.06 8.80 -0.54
CA MET A 6 -17.25 8.58 -1.74
C MET A 6 -16.02 7.73 -1.42
N CYS A 7 -15.73 6.89 -2.31
CA CYS A 7 -14.62 5.96 -2.58
C CYS A 7 -13.58 5.67 -1.48
N ILE A 8 -12.94 6.67 -0.87
CA ILE A 8 -11.94 6.44 0.21
C ILE A 8 -12.63 5.96 1.49
N ARG A 9 -13.82 6.49 1.82
CA ARG A 9 -14.57 6.08 3.01
C ARG A 9 -15.09 4.65 2.95
N ASP A 10 -15.42 4.15 1.78
CA ASP A 10 -15.91 2.78 1.61
C ASP A 10 -14.77 1.74 1.75
N ARG A 11 -13.52 2.15 1.54
CA ARG A 11 -12.32 1.30 1.63
C ARG A 11 -11.47 1.58 2.87
N SER A 12 -11.69 2.73 3.52
CA SER A 12 -11.08 3.09 4.79
C SER A 12 -12.09 3.89 5.60
N ILE A 13 -12.66 3.28 6.63
CA ILE A 13 -13.67 3.91 7.47
C ILE A 13 -13.00 5.04 8.25
N THR A 14 -13.35 6.28 7.90
CA THR A 14 -12.83 7.47 8.55
C THR A 14 -14.00 8.23 9.17
N GLY A 15 -13.95 8.45 10.48
CA GLY A 15 -14.98 9.14 11.24
C GLY A 15 -14.52 10.51 11.75
N GLU A 16 -15.47 11.27 12.23
CA GLU A 16 -15.26 12.50 12.99
C GLU A 16 -15.65 12.22 14.45
N ILE A 17 -14.80 12.63 15.38
CA ILE A 17 -15.08 12.58 16.82
C ILE A 17 -15.38 14.00 17.26
N VAL A 18 -16.62 14.25 17.70
CA VAL A 18 -17.04 15.53 18.25
C VAL A 18 -17.01 15.45 19.78
N MET A 19 -16.21 16.32 20.41
CA MET A 19 -16.09 16.42 21.86
C MET A 19 -16.50 17.83 22.26
N ASP A 20 -17.56 17.95 23.08
CA ASP A 20 -18.03 19.21 23.59
C ASP A 20 -17.97 19.19 25.12
N ASN A 21 -17.09 20.01 25.70
CA ASN A 21 -16.85 20.13 27.14
C ASN A 21 -16.61 18.80 27.85
N VAL A 22 -15.95 17.86 27.19
CA VAL A 22 -15.61 16.54 27.75
C VAL A 22 -14.48 16.70 28.76
N PHE A 23 -14.76 16.41 30.04
CA PHE A 23 -13.73 16.35 31.07
C PHE A 23 -12.94 15.06 30.97
N VAL A 24 -11.61 15.16 30.94
CA VAL A 24 -10.69 14.03 30.96
C VAL A 24 -9.78 14.16 32.19
N PRO A 25 -9.84 13.21 33.14
CA PRO A 25 -8.95 13.20 34.29
C PRO A 25 -7.47 13.10 33.90
N ASP A 26 -6.58 13.69 34.69
CA ASP A 26 -5.14 13.70 34.41
C ASP A 26 -4.55 12.28 34.35
N GLU A 27 -5.09 11.35 35.11
CA GLU A 27 -4.70 9.93 35.11
C GLU A 27 -4.97 9.21 33.78
N ASN A 28 -5.83 9.76 32.93
CA ASN A 28 -6.11 9.26 31.58
C ASN A 28 -5.23 9.90 30.49
N MET A 29 -4.34 10.82 30.87
CA MET A 29 -3.31 11.31 29.95
C MET A 29 -2.18 10.29 29.80
N PHE A 30 -1.66 10.16 28.57
CA PHE A 30 -0.46 9.37 28.37
C PHE A 30 0.73 10.04 29.07
N PRO A 31 1.37 9.38 30.07
CA PRO A 31 2.59 9.90 30.66
C PRO A 31 3.68 9.98 29.58
N GLU A 32 4.58 10.90 29.65
CA GLU A 32 5.77 11.02 28.77
C GLU A 32 5.49 11.30 27.28
N ILE A 33 4.22 11.46 26.87
CA ILE A 33 3.88 11.77 25.47
C ILE A 33 3.39 13.22 25.39
N SER A 34 4.04 14.01 24.54
CA SER A 34 3.64 15.39 24.25
C SER A 34 3.50 15.60 22.74
N GLY A 35 2.45 16.32 22.34
CA GLY A 35 2.18 16.69 20.96
C GLY A 35 2.02 15.48 20.03
N LEU A 36 2.64 15.53 18.86
CA LEU A 36 2.50 14.51 17.79
C LEU A 36 3.42 13.29 17.95
N ALA A 37 4.29 13.25 18.94
CA ALA A 37 5.25 12.14 19.11
C ALA A 37 4.56 10.79 19.31
N GLY A 38 3.48 10.75 20.10
CA GLY A 38 2.68 9.54 20.31
C GLY A 38 2.04 9.02 19.02
N PRO A 39 1.23 9.83 18.33
CA PRO A 39 0.64 9.45 17.03
C PRO A 39 1.67 8.99 16.00
N PHE A 40 2.81 9.66 15.86
CA PHE A 40 3.86 9.24 14.92
C PHE A 40 4.51 7.92 15.30
N GLY A 41 4.66 7.61 16.57
CA GLY A 41 5.13 6.30 17.02
C GLY A 41 4.19 5.16 16.57
N CYS A 42 2.87 5.35 16.72
CA CYS A 42 1.86 4.41 16.22
C CYS A 42 1.88 4.30 14.70
N LEU A 43 1.94 5.44 13.99
CA LEU A 43 1.95 5.48 12.52
C LEU A 43 3.18 4.75 11.94
N ASN A 44 4.35 4.85 12.55
CA ASN A 44 5.54 4.15 12.06
C ASN A 44 5.38 2.62 12.12
N LYS A 45 4.77 2.09 13.21
CA LYS A 45 4.44 0.68 13.31
C LYS A 45 3.37 0.25 12.29
N ALA A 46 2.33 1.06 12.11
CA ALA A 46 1.28 0.81 11.14
C ALA A 46 1.83 0.82 9.69
N ARG A 47 2.68 1.78 9.35
CA ARG A 47 3.33 1.87 8.03
C ARG A 47 4.19 0.65 7.69
N TYR A 48 4.86 0.08 8.69
CA TYR A 48 5.56 -1.21 8.55
C TYR A 48 4.58 -2.31 8.12
N GLY A 49 3.46 -2.46 8.84
CA GLY A 49 2.42 -3.44 8.50
C GLY A 49 1.80 -3.20 7.12
N ILE A 50 1.60 -1.92 6.73
CA ILE A 50 1.08 -1.55 5.41
C ILE A 50 2.05 -1.94 4.29
N ALA A 51 3.36 -1.75 4.50
CA ALA A 51 4.38 -2.13 3.52
C ALA A 51 4.37 -3.64 3.22
N TRP A 52 4.08 -4.49 4.21
CA TRP A 52 3.85 -5.92 4.03
C TRP A 52 2.49 -6.22 3.38
N GLY A 53 1.42 -5.67 3.93
CA GLY A 53 0.05 -5.98 3.51
C GLY A 53 -0.25 -5.61 2.05
N SER A 54 0.36 -4.53 1.55
CA SER A 54 0.23 -4.15 0.13
C SER A 54 0.82 -5.20 -0.82
N LEU A 55 1.93 -5.82 -0.45
CA LEU A 55 2.54 -6.90 -1.24
C LEU A 55 1.67 -8.16 -1.29
N GLY A 56 0.96 -8.50 -0.20
CA GLY A 56 0.00 -9.60 -0.22
C GLY A 56 -1.14 -9.37 -1.22
N ALA A 57 -1.63 -8.14 -1.36
CA ALA A 57 -2.59 -7.79 -2.39
C ALA A 57 -1.99 -7.88 -3.80
N ALA A 58 -0.71 -7.49 -3.97
CA ALA A 58 0.01 -7.65 -5.23
C ALA A 58 0.21 -9.11 -5.61
N GLU A 59 0.56 -9.97 -4.65
CA GLU A 59 0.69 -11.43 -4.87
C GLU A 59 -0.64 -12.05 -5.33
N PHE A 60 -1.76 -11.68 -4.68
CA PHE A 60 -3.07 -12.11 -5.15
C PHE A 60 -3.32 -11.73 -6.60
N CYS A 61 -3.09 -10.45 -6.94
CA CYS A 61 -3.30 -9.94 -8.30
C CYS A 61 -2.38 -10.65 -9.32
N PHE A 62 -1.12 -10.88 -8.96
CA PHE A 62 -0.17 -11.63 -9.78
C PHE A 62 -0.63 -13.06 -10.03
N HIS A 63 -1.01 -13.80 -9.00
CA HIS A 63 -1.46 -15.18 -9.13
C HIS A 63 -2.76 -15.28 -9.93
N SER A 64 -3.72 -14.38 -9.71
CA SER A 64 -4.95 -14.30 -10.50
C SER A 64 -4.63 -14.07 -11.99
N ALA A 65 -3.80 -13.08 -12.31
CA ALA A 65 -3.42 -12.76 -13.68
C ALA A 65 -2.64 -13.89 -14.36
N ARG A 66 -1.74 -14.55 -13.62
CA ARG A 66 -0.99 -15.72 -14.11
C ARG A 66 -1.94 -16.86 -14.46
N THR A 67 -2.83 -17.27 -13.54
CA THR A 67 -3.79 -18.35 -13.77
C THR A 67 -4.69 -18.03 -14.94
N TYR A 68 -5.29 -16.83 -14.93
CA TYR A 68 -6.16 -16.38 -16.02
C TYR A 68 -5.45 -16.42 -17.38
N SER A 69 -4.19 -15.97 -17.48
CA SER A 69 -3.46 -15.94 -18.74
C SER A 69 -3.05 -17.31 -19.25
N VAL A 70 -2.90 -18.30 -18.38
CA VAL A 70 -2.65 -19.71 -18.75
C VAL A 70 -3.94 -20.35 -19.25
N ASP A 71 -5.06 -20.12 -18.60
CA ASP A 71 -6.32 -20.78 -18.90
C ASP A 71 -7.07 -20.14 -20.08
N ARG A 72 -6.92 -18.84 -20.29
CA ARG A 72 -7.59 -18.08 -21.35
C ARG A 72 -6.89 -18.25 -22.69
N HIS A 73 -7.60 -18.81 -23.67
CA HIS A 73 -7.12 -18.96 -25.03
C HIS A 73 -7.71 -17.91 -25.96
N GLN A 74 -6.85 -17.31 -26.79
CA GLN A 74 -7.21 -16.45 -27.93
C GLN A 74 -6.25 -16.74 -29.09
N PHE A 75 -6.73 -16.62 -30.31
CA PHE A 75 -5.93 -16.91 -31.53
C PHE A 75 -5.29 -18.30 -31.49
N GLY A 76 -6.01 -19.30 -30.95
CA GLY A 76 -5.58 -20.70 -30.92
C GLY A 76 -4.53 -21.07 -29.86
N ARG A 77 -4.18 -20.15 -28.94
CA ARG A 77 -3.15 -20.38 -27.91
C ARG A 77 -3.46 -19.66 -26.59
N PRO A 78 -2.86 -20.09 -25.45
CA PRO A 78 -3.00 -19.39 -24.19
C PRO A 78 -2.46 -17.95 -24.28
N LEU A 79 -3.08 -16.99 -23.56
CA LEU A 79 -2.57 -15.62 -23.47
C LEU A 79 -1.13 -15.59 -22.94
N ALA A 80 -0.78 -16.48 -22.01
CA ALA A 80 0.54 -16.60 -21.42
C ALA A 80 1.65 -16.90 -22.45
N SER A 81 1.31 -17.35 -23.66
CA SER A 81 2.30 -17.57 -24.74
C SER A 81 2.75 -16.28 -25.43
N ASN A 82 2.13 -15.13 -25.11
CA ASN A 82 2.49 -13.84 -25.68
C ASN A 82 3.59 -13.16 -24.88
N GLN A 83 4.60 -12.63 -25.58
CA GLN A 83 5.75 -11.97 -24.95
C GLN A 83 5.36 -10.80 -24.04
N LEU A 84 4.34 -9.99 -24.42
CA LEU A 84 3.88 -8.87 -23.61
C LEU A 84 3.25 -9.34 -22.29
N ILE A 85 2.57 -10.49 -22.28
CA ILE A 85 2.02 -11.09 -21.07
C ILE A 85 3.14 -11.63 -20.18
N GLN A 86 4.09 -12.34 -20.75
CA GLN A 86 5.25 -12.86 -20.02
C GLN A 86 6.08 -11.74 -19.39
N LYS A 87 6.31 -10.65 -20.14
CA LYS A 87 6.99 -9.46 -19.61
C LYS A 87 6.25 -8.87 -18.41
N LYS A 88 4.94 -8.66 -18.52
CA LYS A 88 4.11 -8.15 -17.41
C LYS A 88 4.23 -9.03 -16.16
N LEU A 89 4.16 -10.36 -16.31
CA LEU A 89 4.31 -11.29 -15.19
C LEU A 89 5.71 -11.24 -14.58
N ALA A 90 6.76 -11.16 -15.40
CA ALA A 90 8.13 -11.04 -14.92
C ALA A 90 8.36 -9.73 -14.14
N ASP A 91 7.87 -8.62 -14.65
CA ASP A 91 7.93 -7.31 -13.96
C ASP A 91 7.23 -7.37 -12.60
N MET A 92 6.00 -7.90 -12.55
CA MET A 92 5.24 -8.07 -11.29
C MET A 92 6.01 -8.90 -10.26
N GLN A 93 6.52 -10.08 -10.68
CA GLN A 93 7.26 -10.98 -9.79
C GLN A 93 8.53 -10.31 -9.25
N THR A 94 9.23 -9.55 -10.09
CA THR A 94 10.43 -8.81 -9.70
C THR A 94 10.13 -7.81 -8.60
N GLU A 95 9.12 -6.95 -8.79
CA GLU A 95 8.76 -5.92 -7.81
C GLU A 95 8.26 -6.53 -6.49
N ILE A 96 7.47 -7.59 -6.53
CA ILE A 96 7.02 -8.32 -5.34
C ILE A 96 8.24 -8.88 -4.58
N SER A 97 9.14 -9.57 -5.27
CA SER A 97 10.31 -10.20 -4.65
C SER A 97 11.23 -9.17 -3.97
N LEU A 98 11.51 -8.05 -4.66
CA LEU A 98 12.33 -6.98 -4.10
C LEU A 98 11.63 -6.29 -2.90
N GLY A 99 10.32 -6.06 -3.00
CA GLY A 99 9.53 -5.50 -1.91
C GLY A 99 9.54 -6.37 -0.66
N LEU A 100 9.38 -7.69 -0.81
CA LEU A 100 9.43 -8.67 0.28
C LEU A 100 10.81 -8.68 0.96
N GLN A 101 11.90 -8.66 0.19
CA GLN A 101 13.26 -8.59 0.73
C GLN A 101 13.49 -7.28 1.50
N GLY A 102 13.01 -6.16 0.97
CA GLY A 102 13.05 -4.86 1.66
C GLY A 102 12.31 -4.90 2.99
N CYS A 103 11.10 -5.44 3.02
CA CYS A 103 10.31 -5.59 4.24
C CYS A 103 10.98 -6.52 5.26
N LEU A 104 11.55 -7.64 4.82
CA LEU A 104 12.28 -8.56 5.70
C LEU A 104 13.49 -7.86 6.35
N GLN A 105 14.27 -7.11 5.57
CA GLN A 105 15.39 -6.34 6.11
C GLN A 105 14.92 -5.25 7.08
N MET A 106 13.85 -4.55 6.75
CA MET A 106 13.25 -3.54 7.65
C MET A 106 12.83 -4.18 8.99
N GLY A 107 12.19 -5.35 8.96
CA GLY A 107 11.80 -6.08 10.17
C GLY A 107 13.00 -6.41 11.06
N ARG A 108 14.08 -6.92 10.47
CA ARG A 108 15.32 -7.21 11.18
C ARG A 108 15.94 -5.98 11.85
N LEU A 109 15.89 -4.83 11.16
CA LEU A 109 16.37 -3.57 11.73
C LEU A 109 15.45 -3.05 12.86
N MET A 110 14.13 -3.28 12.74
CA MET A 110 13.19 -2.95 13.81
C MET A 110 13.40 -3.80 15.05
N ASP A 111 13.63 -5.10 14.89
CA ASP A 111 13.94 -6.01 16.01
C ASP A 111 15.27 -5.64 16.72
N ALA A 112 16.19 -5.02 15.99
CA ALA A 112 17.45 -4.54 16.52
C ALA A 112 17.42 -3.09 17.04
N ASP A 113 16.25 -2.41 17.03
CA ASP A 113 16.11 -0.99 17.36
C ASP A 113 16.98 -0.05 16.49
N GLN A 114 17.27 -0.44 15.25
CA GLN A 114 18.16 0.27 14.32
C GLN A 114 17.44 0.74 13.05
N CYS A 115 16.12 0.65 12.99
CA CYS A 115 15.36 1.01 11.80
C CYS A 115 15.16 2.53 11.70
N PRO A 116 15.76 3.21 10.71
CA PRO A 116 15.49 4.63 10.50
C PRO A 116 14.07 4.84 9.96
N VAL A 117 13.43 5.94 10.37
CA VAL A 117 12.05 6.29 9.96
C VAL A 117 11.96 6.46 8.44
N GLU A 118 13.03 6.92 7.82
CA GLU A 118 13.12 7.08 6.37
C GLU A 118 13.02 5.75 5.63
N LEU A 119 13.55 4.66 6.18
CA LEU A 119 13.40 3.33 5.59
C LEU A 119 11.94 2.86 5.61
N ILE A 120 11.21 3.14 6.70
CA ILE A 120 9.77 2.86 6.78
C ILE A 120 9.00 3.65 5.70
N SER A 121 9.33 4.94 5.55
CA SER A 121 8.75 5.80 4.51
C SER A 121 9.08 5.31 3.11
N LEU A 122 10.32 4.87 2.87
CA LEU A 122 10.76 4.33 1.58
C LEU A 122 9.97 3.09 1.20
N LEU A 123 9.87 2.13 2.11
CA LEU A 123 9.22 0.86 1.81
C LEU A 123 7.69 0.99 1.74
N LYS A 124 7.06 1.79 2.61
CA LYS A 124 5.63 2.10 2.48
C LYS A 124 5.34 2.73 1.13
N ARG A 125 6.09 3.75 0.74
CA ARG A 125 5.93 4.42 -0.54
C ARG A 125 6.11 3.46 -1.72
N ASN A 126 7.25 2.74 -1.74
CA ASN A 126 7.58 1.84 -2.84
C ASN A 126 6.54 0.72 -2.97
N ASN A 127 6.28 -0.02 -1.88
CA ASN A 127 5.47 -1.22 -1.95
C ASN A 127 4.00 -0.90 -2.24
N CYS A 128 3.43 0.17 -1.66
CA CYS A 128 2.06 0.58 -1.98
C CYS A 128 1.92 1.00 -3.44
N GLY A 129 2.85 1.82 -3.96
CA GLY A 129 2.83 2.28 -5.35
C GLY A 129 2.98 1.10 -6.32
N LYS A 130 3.99 0.25 -6.11
CA LYS A 130 4.22 -0.93 -6.96
C LYS A 130 3.08 -1.95 -6.90
N SER A 131 2.49 -2.18 -5.72
CA SER A 131 1.33 -3.05 -5.57
C SER A 131 0.11 -2.51 -6.34
N LEU A 132 -0.11 -1.21 -6.32
CA LEU A 132 -1.16 -0.56 -7.09
C LEU A 132 -0.93 -0.71 -8.60
N ASP A 133 0.30 -0.50 -9.07
CA ASP A 133 0.65 -0.70 -10.49
C ASP A 133 0.45 -2.16 -10.91
N ILE A 134 0.86 -3.12 -10.07
CA ILE A 134 0.62 -4.56 -10.28
C ILE A 134 -0.88 -4.86 -10.39
N ALA A 135 -1.70 -4.32 -9.50
CA ALA A 135 -3.14 -4.53 -9.54
C ALA A 135 -3.78 -3.94 -10.81
N ARG A 136 -3.34 -2.75 -11.25
CA ARG A 136 -3.79 -2.14 -12.52
C ARG A 136 -3.41 -2.98 -13.73
N VAL A 137 -2.18 -3.50 -13.77
CA VAL A 137 -1.71 -4.39 -14.85
C VAL A 137 -2.45 -5.72 -14.81
N ALA A 138 -2.68 -6.31 -13.64
CA ALA A 138 -3.48 -7.53 -13.50
C ALA A 138 -4.91 -7.32 -14.02
N ARG A 139 -5.56 -6.23 -13.64
CA ARG A 139 -6.89 -5.85 -14.15
C ARG A 139 -6.87 -5.76 -15.69
N ASP A 140 -5.87 -5.13 -16.27
CA ASP A 140 -5.72 -5.02 -17.72
C ASP A 140 -5.55 -6.39 -18.39
N MET A 141 -4.74 -7.29 -17.82
CA MET A 141 -4.53 -8.64 -18.35
C MET A 141 -5.80 -9.49 -18.38
N HIS A 142 -6.78 -9.25 -17.51
CA HIS A 142 -8.07 -9.91 -17.52
C HIS A 142 -9.05 -9.34 -18.57
N GLY A 143 -8.71 -8.21 -19.23
CA GLY A 143 -9.60 -7.54 -20.17
C GLY A 143 -10.93 -7.12 -19.51
N GLY A 144 -12.06 -7.41 -20.14
CA GLY A 144 -13.40 -7.13 -19.59
C GLY A 144 -13.67 -7.82 -18.26
N ASN A 145 -13.17 -9.03 -18.07
CA ASN A 145 -13.29 -9.79 -16.82
C ASN A 145 -12.57 -9.10 -15.64
N GLY A 146 -11.55 -8.29 -15.91
CA GLY A 146 -10.84 -7.54 -14.89
C GLY A 146 -11.64 -6.42 -14.24
N ILE A 147 -12.81 -6.07 -14.76
CA ILE A 147 -13.74 -5.10 -14.19
C ILE A 147 -14.77 -5.77 -13.29
N SER A 148 -14.97 -7.08 -13.43
CA SER A 148 -15.86 -7.87 -12.60
C SER A 148 -15.22 -8.22 -11.26
N ASP A 149 -16.01 -8.22 -10.18
CA ASP A 149 -15.55 -8.58 -8.83
C ASP A 149 -15.28 -10.08 -8.65
N GLU A 150 -15.82 -10.93 -9.55
CA GLU A 150 -15.59 -12.39 -9.51
C GLU A 150 -14.11 -12.77 -9.59
N PHE A 151 -13.29 -11.96 -10.27
CA PHE A 151 -11.85 -12.18 -10.39
C PHE A 151 -11.04 -11.51 -9.26
N GLY A 152 -11.67 -10.66 -8.46
CA GLY A 152 -11.09 -10.00 -7.29
C GLY A 152 -10.04 -8.92 -7.59
N VAL A 153 -9.48 -8.84 -8.79
CA VAL A 153 -8.40 -7.89 -9.12
C VAL A 153 -8.84 -6.44 -9.05
N ILE A 154 -10.07 -6.12 -9.50
CA ILE A 154 -10.62 -4.75 -9.42
C ILE A 154 -10.80 -4.30 -7.96
N ARG A 155 -11.24 -5.20 -7.08
CA ARG A 155 -11.38 -4.93 -5.64
C ARG A 155 -10.05 -4.56 -5.01
N HIS A 156 -9.00 -5.33 -5.29
CA HIS A 156 -7.65 -5.03 -4.80
C HIS A 156 -7.11 -3.72 -5.39
N MET A 157 -7.35 -3.45 -6.67
CA MET A 157 -6.96 -2.18 -7.29
C MET A 157 -7.59 -0.99 -6.58
N ILE A 158 -8.90 -1.00 -6.34
CA ILE A 158 -9.61 0.08 -5.64
C ILE A 158 -9.13 0.21 -4.19
N ASN A 159 -8.89 -0.91 -3.49
CA ASN A 159 -8.37 -0.89 -2.13
C ASN A 159 -6.96 -0.28 -2.09
N LEU A 160 -6.09 -0.61 -3.05
CA LEU A 160 -4.73 -0.11 -3.10
C LEU A 160 -4.64 1.38 -3.43
N GLU A 161 -5.64 1.98 -4.11
CA GLU A 161 -5.75 3.44 -4.23
C GLU A 161 -5.87 4.10 -2.84
N ALA A 162 -6.69 3.52 -1.95
CA ALA A 162 -6.78 3.99 -0.57
C ALA A 162 -5.48 3.76 0.21
N VAL A 163 -4.88 2.57 0.08
CA VAL A 163 -3.62 2.21 0.76
C VAL A 163 -2.46 3.12 0.34
N ASN A 164 -2.38 3.49 -0.93
CA ASN A 164 -1.37 4.41 -1.45
C ASN A 164 -1.58 5.85 -0.96
N THR A 165 -2.80 6.19 -0.52
CA THR A 165 -3.19 7.54 -0.12
C THR A 165 -3.11 7.77 1.39
N TYR A 166 -3.52 6.81 2.22
CA TYR A 166 -3.61 6.98 3.67
C TYR A 166 -2.26 6.82 4.39
N GLU A 167 -2.21 7.22 5.66
CA GLU A 167 -1.03 7.17 6.54
C GLU A 167 0.24 7.83 5.96
N GLY A 168 0.03 8.93 5.30
CA GLY A 168 1.00 9.62 4.47
C GLY A 168 0.85 9.21 3.01
N THR A 169 0.53 10.18 2.16
CA THR A 169 0.43 9.94 0.72
C THR A 169 1.77 9.52 0.14
N HIS A 170 1.74 8.95 -1.04
CA HIS A 170 2.95 8.61 -1.81
C HIS A 170 3.94 9.79 -1.90
N ASP A 171 3.41 11.01 -2.08
CA ASP A 171 4.22 12.22 -2.20
C ASP A 171 4.75 12.72 -0.86
N ILE A 172 3.98 12.63 0.23
CA ILE A 172 4.46 12.97 1.58
C ILE A 172 5.67 12.10 1.95
N HIS A 173 5.63 10.81 1.65
CA HIS A 173 6.78 9.94 1.86
C HIS A 173 7.98 10.30 0.96
N ALA A 174 7.73 10.78 -0.27
CA ALA A 174 8.79 11.31 -1.13
C ALA A 174 9.47 12.54 -0.51
N LEU A 175 8.70 13.45 0.10
CA LEU A 175 9.23 14.64 0.77
C LEU A 175 10.05 14.28 2.01
N ILE A 176 9.63 13.27 2.78
CA ILE A 176 10.43 12.75 3.92
C ILE A 176 11.78 12.24 3.43
N LEU A 177 11.80 11.46 2.36
CA LEU A 177 13.04 10.95 1.75
C LEU A 177 13.88 12.08 1.15
N GLY A 178 13.25 13.03 0.46
CA GLY A 178 13.92 14.19 -0.13
C GLY A 178 14.67 14.99 0.92
N ARG A 179 14.05 15.23 2.09
CA ARG A 179 14.70 15.85 3.23
C ARG A 179 15.92 15.06 3.72
N ALA A 180 15.78 13.77 3.88
CA ALA A 180 16.87 12.92 4.36
C ALA A 180 18.05 12.89 3.39
N ILE A 181 17.78 12.94 2.08
CA ILE A 181 18.80 12.92 1.02
C ILE A 181 19.49 14.28 0.88
N THR A 182 18.75 15.38 0.98
CA THR A 182 19.24 16.73 0.65
C THR A 182 19.56 17.59 1.86
N GLY A 183 19.02 17.27 3.04
CA GLY A 183 19.06 18.11 4.23
C GLY A 183 18.06 19.28 4.23
N TYR A 184 17.31 19.49 3.14
CA TYR A 184 16.36 20.60 3.03
C TYR A 184 14.92 20.12 3.24
N GLN A 185 14.16 20.89 4.04
CA GLN A 185 12.74 20.68 4.22
C GLN A 185 11.96 21.21 3.01
N ALA A 186 11.03 20.40 2.47
CA ALA A 186 10.26 20.77 1.29
C ALA A 186 9.01 21.60 1.60
N PHE A 187 8.55 21.60 2.88
CA PHE A 187 7.48 22.45 3.36
C PHE A 187 7.95 23.24 4.58
N CYS A 188 7.58 24.52 4.58
CA CYS A 188 7.89 25.47 5.66
C CYS A 188 6.71 25.55 6.62
#